data_1d8bb707474dae85d51810cf21df06ac
#
_entry.id   1d8bb707474dae85d51810cf21df06ac
#
_cell.length_a   1.000
_cell.length_b   1.000
_cell.length_c   1.000
_cell.angle_alpha   90.00
_cell.angle_beta   90.00
_cell.angle_gamma   90.00
#
_symmetry.space_group_name_H-M   'P 1'
#
loop_
_entity.id
_entity.type
_entity.pdbx_description
1 polymer ?
#
loop_
_entity_poly.entity_id
_entity_poly.type
_entity_poly.pdbx_seq_one_letter_code
_entity_poly.pdbx_strand_id
1 'polypeptide(L)'
;MGIRDDLLKLAVEIGPRGACTAAEGRAASYITGRFEELGLEVTSQEFSSIDTYSYLYMIYFLVAIACGALSYWLWFVYFAAPIAVLNAVAFALDLETFPLLSRILPRKKSRNVIGELRAENDKIGLVVVAHCDSARSGLSFSPKLVENFRLSFLMMVGSVLGVGVLTAVNLILRFIGGNTNLWVWIATVVLCAYLMVPLTIMVHREVAMDYTPGANDNASGVIAMLALADKVTEDESRLPGVMFVATGAEEVGTAGMIKFLKEHGERVRDALIVNLDNLGTGHVCYIDCEGMLFGHDSSPVLLWLAGKVAEKQHLPIWRTGYRLLSTDATPALARGYKAMSVMAFDDHGRLPNWHWQSDTVDNIDMENLEIARAFLWNLARKIDLS
;
A
#
# COMPACT_ATOMS: atom_id res chain seq x y z
N MET A 1 13.51 25.03 1.62
CA MET A 1 14.20 23.98 0.83
C MET A 1 13.34 23.68 -0.40
N GLY A 2 13.92 23.43 -1.56
CA GLY A 2 13.13 23.22 -2.79
C GLY A 2 12.70 21.76 -2.95
N ILE A 3 11.64 21.51 -3.72
CA ILE A 3 11.12 20.16 -4.06
C ILE A 3 12.24 19.22 -4.52
N ARG A 4 13.20 19.73 -5.33
CA ARG A 4 14.33 18.95 -5.83
C ARG A 4 15.31 18.55 -4.71
N ASP A 5 15.53 19.43 -3.74
CA ASP A 5 16.45 19.16 -2.63
C ASP A 5 15.89 18.08 -1.72
N ASP A 6 14.59 18.14 -1.42
CA ASP A 6 13.88 17.11 -0.64
C ASP A 6 13.92 15.75 -1.36
N LEU A 7 13.74 15.72 -2.69
CA LEU A 7 13.84 14.51 -3.51
C LEU A 7 15.25 13.89 -3.44
N LEU A 8 16.28 14.70 -3.66
CA LEU A 8 17.68 14.24 -3.58
C LEU A 8 18.02 13.74 -2.18
N LYS A 9 17.52 14.41 -1.14
CA LYS A 9 17.73 13.99 0.25
C LYS A 9 17.14 12.61 0.52
N LEU A 10 15.90 12.38 0.12
CA LEU A 10 15.21 11.10 0.38
C LEU A 10 15.74 9.97 -0.49
N ALA A 11 15.81 10.16 -1.80
CA ALA A 11 16.06 9.09 -2.76
C ALA A 11 17.56 8.84 -3.05
N VAL A 12 18.45 9.81 -2.77
CA VAL A 12 19.90 9.68 -3.03
C VAL A 12 20.70 9.65 -1.73
N GLU A 13 20.62 10.69 -0.88
CA GLU A 13 21.45 10.76 0.31
C GLU A 13 21.04 9.73 1.38
N ILE A 14 19.74 9.58 1.66
CA ILE A 14 19.21 8.52 2.52
C ILE A 14 19.19 7.22 1.73
N GLY A 15 18.73 7.28 0.49
CA GLY A 15 18.70 6.18 -0.47
C GLY A 15 17.67 5.11 -0.14
N PRO A 16 17.96 3.84 -0.45
CA PRO A 16 17.07 2.71 -0.15
C PRO A 16 16.69 2.68 1.33
N ARG A 17 15.40 2.78 1.61
CA ARG A 17 14.86 2.99 2.97
C ARG A 17 13.74 2.01 3.30
N GLY A 18 14.04 0.72 3.09
CA GLY A 18 13.07 -0.36 3.33
C GLY A 18 12.43 -0.31 4.70
N ALA A 19 11.22 -0.85 4.79
CA ALA A 19 10.41 -0.88 6.01
C ALA A 19 11.19 -1.37 7.24
N CYS A 20 11.03 -0.70 8.37
CA CYS A 20 11.65 -1.02 9.65
C CYS A 20 13.20 -0.95 9.66
N THR A 21 13.83 -0.33 8.66
CA THR A 21 15.29 -0.15 8.61
C THR A 21 15.73 1.16 9.25
N ALA A 22 17.03 1.26 9.53
CA ALA A 22 17.62 2.52 9.99
C ALA A 22 17.50 3.64 8.95
N ALA A 23 17.41 3.30 7.65
CA ALA A 23 17.22 4.27 6.56
C ALA A 23 15.81 4.86 6.57
N GLU A 24 14.77 4.04 6.77
CA GLU A 24 13.40 4.53 7.02
C GLU A 24 13.38 5.46 8.23
N GLY A 25 14.06 5.08 9.32
CA GLY A 25 14.20 5.94 10.51
C GLY A 25 14.86 7.29 10.22
N ARG A 26 15.86 7.35 9.31
CA ARG A 26 16.46 8.62 8.86
C ARG A 26 15.51 9.44 8.01
N ALA A 27 14.74 8.81 7.13
CA ALA A 27 13.71 9.50 6.34
C ALA A 27 12.63 10.10 7.25
N ALA A 28 12.12 9.34 8.20
CA ALA A 28 11.18 9.84 9.19
C ALA A 28 11.75 11.02 10.02
N SER A 29 13.02 10.95 10.43
CA SER A 29 13.69 12.06 11.15
C SER A 29 13.84 13.30 10.26
N TYR A 30 14.14 13.12 8.98
CA TYR A 30 14.22 14.22 8.03
C TYR A 30 12.85 14.90 7.85
N ILE A 31 11.79 14.11 7.67
CA ILE A 31 10.42 14.65 7.53
C ILE A 31 9.98 15.36 8.82
N THR A 32 10.35 14.84 10.00
CA THR A 32 10.14 15.53 11.28
C THR A 32 10.72 16.94 11.24
N GLY A 33 12.02 17.07 10.89
CA GLY A 33 12.65 18.39 10.80
C GLY A 33 11.99 19.31 9.78
N ARG A 34 11.55 18.77 8.63
CA ARG A 34 10.83 19.55 7.62
C ARG A 34 9.49 20.08 8.14
N PHE A 35 8.71 19.26 8.85
CA PHE A 35 7.46 19.71 9.46
C PHE A 35 7.68 20.74 10.56
N GLU A 36 8.72 20.59 11.39
CA GLU A 36 9.11 21.56 12.39
C GLU A 36 9.52 22.91 11.79
N GLU A 37 10.33 22.90 10.69
CA GLU A 37 10.71 24.10 9.94
C GLU A 37 9.49 24.85 9.37
N LEU A 38 8.43 24.13 8.99
CA LEU A 38 7.16 24.68 8.51
C LEU A 38 6.25 25.16 9.65
N GLY A 39 6.66 25.01 10.92
CA GLY A 39 5.87 25.45 12.09
C GLY A 39 4.70 24.54 12.43
N LEU A 40 4.65 23.32 11.93
CA LEU A 40 3.64 22.32 12.29
C LEU A 40 3.89 21.76 13.70
N GLU A 41 2.83 21.37 14.38
CA GLU A 41 2.95 20.58 15.62
C GLU A 41 3.25 19.13 15.26
N VAL A 42 4.45 18.65 15.63
CA VAL A 42 4.94 17.34 15.17
C VAL A 42 4.81 16.30 16.26
N THR A 43 4.27 15.13 15.88
CA THR A 43 4.17 13.95 16.75
C THR A 43 4.78 12.73 16.02
N SER A 44 5.60 11.95 16.74
CA SER A 44 6.12 10.68 16.26
C SER A 44 5.31 9.53 16.87
N GLN A 45 4.73 8.68 16.03
CA GLN A 45 3.93 7.53 16.44
C GLN A 45 4.72 6.24 16.20
N GLU A 46 5.36 5.71 17.24
CA GLU A 46 6.11 4.45 17.16
C GLU A 46 5.18 3.24 17.12
N PHE A 47 5.58 2.24 16.34
CA PHE A 47 4.90 0.95 16.28
C PHE A 47 5.89 -0.17 15.89
N SER A 48 5.38 -1.41 15.85
CA SER A 48 6.14 -2.55 15.34
C SER A 48 5.44 -3.17 14.15
N SER A 49 6.22 -3.56 13.14
CA SER A 49 5.76 -4.25 11.94
C SER A 49 6.73 -5.35 11.53
N ILE A 50 6.29 -6.25 10.64
CA ILE A 50 7.22 -7.08 9.87
C ILE A 50 8.07 -6.17 8.98
N ASP A 51 9.26 -6.61 8.62
CA ASP A 51 10.18 -5.85 7.75
C ASP A 51 10.15 -6.33 6.29
N THR A 52 9.42 -7.41 6.01
CA THR A 52 9.17 -7.91 4.67
C THR A 52 7.87 -8.73 4.63
N TYR A 53 7.10 -8.58 3.57
CA TYR A 53 5.93 -9.43 3.32
C TYR A 53 6.32 -10.80 2.73
N SER A 54 7.54 -10.98 2.24
CA SER A 54 7.94 -12.23 1.59
C SER A 54 7.82 -13.43 2.53
N TYR A 55 8.29 -13.32 3.78
CA TYR A 55 8.14 -14.41 4.76
C TYR A 55 6.67 -14.71 5.08
N LEU A 56 5.84 -13.69 5.16
CA LEU A 56 4.40 -13.84 5.35
C LEU A 56 3.79 -14.68 4.22
N TYR A 57 4.07 -14.32 2.97
CA TYR A 57 3.53 -15.02 1.80
C TYR A 57 4.12 -16.43 1.66
N MET A 58 5.43 -16.60 1.91
CA MET A 58 6.05 -17.93 1.92
C MET A 58 5.36 -18.88 2.91
N ILE A 59 5.01 -18.41 4.11
CA ILE A 59 4.30 -19.24 5.10
C ILE A 59 2.93 -19.64 4.56
N TYR A 60 2.13 -18.71 4.02
CA TYR A 60 0.84 -19.03 3.42
C TYR A 60 0.93 -20.06 2.31
N PHE A 61 1.94 -19.94 1.43
CA PHE A 61 2.16 -20.89 0.34
C PHE A 61 2.61 -22.27 0.85
N LEU A 62 3.55 -22.30 1.79
CA LEU A 62 4.03 -23.56 2.36
C LEU A 62 2.93 -24.32 3.10
N VAL A 63 2.09 -23.61 3.88
CA VAL A 63 0.94 -24.21 4.55
C VAL A 63 -0.08 -24.76 3.55
N ALA A 64 -0.40 -23.99 2.50
CA ALA A 64 -1.30 -24.44 1.44
C ALA A 64 -0.75 -25.70 0.73
N ILE A 65 0.53 -25.67 0.33
CA ILE A 65 1.20 -26.82 -0.33
C ILE A 65 1.22 -28.05 0.58
N ALA A 66 1.60 -27.91 1.85
CA ALA A 66 1.64 -29.02 2.80
C ALA A 66 0.25 -29.63 3.02
N CYS A 67 -0.76 -28.78 3.26
CA CYS A 67 -2.14 -29.25 3.45
C CYS A 67 -2.69 -29.90 2.17
N GLY A 68 -2.45 -29.34 1.00
CA GLY A 68 -2.87 -29.89 -0.28
C GLY A 68 -2.25 -31.28 -0.52
N ALA A 69 -0.94 -31.42 -0.32
CA ALA A 69 -0.25 -32.69 -0.45
C ALA A 69 -0.77 -33.75 0.53
N LEU A 70 -0.92 -33.38 1.81
CA LEU A 70 -1.37 -34.29 2.87
C LEU A 70 -2.83 -34.69 2.74
N SER A 71 -3.66 -33.91 2.06
CA SER A 71 -5.11 -34.13 1.96
C SER A 71 -5.50 -35.45 1.24
N TYR A 72 -4.56 -36.11 0.57
CA TYR A 72 -4.77 -37.42 -0.06
C TYR A 72 -4.95 -38.55 0.97
N TRP A 73 -4.16 -38.56 2.04
CA TRP A 73 -4.12 -39.65 3.01
C TRP A 73 -5.29 -39.60 3.97
N LEU A 74 -5.83 -40.79 4.30
CA LEU A 74 -7.09 -40.99 5.00
C LEU A 74 -7.23 -40.18 6.29
N TRP A 75 -6.20 -40.16 7.11
CA TRP A 75 -6.27 -39.49 8.43
C TRP A 75 -5.86 -38.02 8.36
N PHE A 76 -4.98 -37.64 7.42
CA PHE A 76 -4.47 -36.30 7.36
C PHE A 76 -5.48 -35.27 6.83
N VAL A 77 -6.45 -35.70 5.99
CA VAL A 77 -7.46 -34.77 5.46
C VAL A 77 -8.29 -34.10 6.55
N TYR A 78 -8.53 -34.79 7.69
CA TYR A 78 -9.28 -34.22 8.80
C TYR A 78 -8.58 -33.05 9.49
N PHE A 79 -7.28 -32.96 9.42
CA PHE A 79 -6.47 -31.86 9.93
C PHE A 79 -6.07 -30.89 8.82
N ALA A 80 -5.67 -31.40 7.67
CA ALA A 80 -5.20 -30.60 6.55
C ALA A 80 -6.29 -29.67 5.98
N ALA A 81 -7.53 -30.14 5.86
CA ALA A 81 -8.59 -29.32 5.29
C ALA A 81 -8.99 -28.12 6.19
N PRO A 82 -9.24 -28.26 7.48
CA PRO A 82 -9.48 -27.10 8.35
C PRO A 82 -8.30 -26.10 8.35
N ILE A 83 -7.06 -26.59 8.39
CA ILE A 83 -5.87 -25.74 8.36
C ILE A 83 -5.78 -25.01 7.02
N ALA A 84 -6.02 -25.66 5.88
CA ALA A 84 -6.00 -25.05 4.56
C ALA A 84 -7.08 -23.97 4.42
N VAL A 85 -8.30 -24.22 4.94
CA VAL A 85 -9.38 -23.22 4.94
C VAL A 85 -9.02 -22.01 5.80
N LEU A 86 -8.52 -22.24 7.02
CA LEU A 86 -8.09 -21.15 7.90
C LEU A 86 -6.94 -20.35 7.27
N ASN A 87 -5.98 -21.03 6.63
CA ASN A 87 -4.88 -20.41 5.90
C ASN A 87 -5.40 -19.52 4.75
N ALA A 88 -6.36 -20.02 3.97
CA ALA A 88 -6.95 -19.26 2.88
C ALA A 88 -7.71 -18.02 3.37
N VAL A 89 -8.50 -18.15 4.44
CA VAL A 89 -9.21 -17.02 5.06
C VAL A 89 -8.23 -16.00 5.64
N ALA A 90 -7.23 -16.46 6.38
CA ALA A 90 -6.21 -15.57 6.95
C ALA A 90 -5.43 -14.82 5.88
N PHE A 91 -5.07 -15.51 4.77
CA PHE A 91 -4.42 -14.89 3.63
C PHE A 91 -5.29 -13.80 2.99
N ALA A 92 -6.58 -14.09 2.76
CA ALA A 92 -7.50 -13.09 2.21
C ALA A 92 -7.67 -11.87 3.12
N LEU A 93 -7.72 -12.07 4.44
CA LEU A 93 -7.83 -10.97 5.42
C LEU A 93 -6.56 -10.13 5.48
N ASP A 94 -5.37 -10.75 5.45
CA ASP A 94 -4.10 -10.01 5.40
C ASP A 94 -4.00 -9.17 4.11
N LEU A 95 -4.47 -9.69 2.95
CA LEU A 95 -4.53 -8.93 1.70
C LEU A 95 -5.52 -7.75 1.77
N GLU A 96 -6.60 -7.87 2.53
CA GLU A 96 -7.60 -6.82 2.73
C GLU A 96 -7.27 -5.89 3.92
N THR A 97 -6.01 -5.81 4.29
CA THR A 97 -5.51 -4.93 5.36
C THR A 97 -6.05 -5.22 6.77
N PHE A 98 -6.53 -6.45 7.00
CA PHE A 98 -6.89 -6.98 8.32
C PHE A 98 -5.85 -7.99 8.79
N PRO A 99 -4.69 -7.53 9.30
CA PRO A 99 -3.52 -8.37 9.57
C PRO A 99 -3.83 -9.43 10.63
N LEU A 100 -3.58 -10.70 10.30
CA LEU A 100 -3.68 -11.85 11.22
C LEU A 100 -2.32 -12.48 11.45
N LEU A 101 -1.73 -13.11 10.44
CA LEU A 101 -0.44 -13.81 10.58
C LEU A 101 0.71 -12.81 10.79
N SER A 102 0.69 -11.67 10.13
CA SER A 102 1.69 -10.61 10.30
C SER A 102 1.79 -10.08 11.74
N ARG A 103 0.74 -10.28 12.58
CA ARG A 103 0.77 -9.89 14.00
C ARG A 103 1.60 -10.80 14.87
N ILE A 104 1.79 -12.05 14.49
CA ILE A 104 2.51 -13.06 15.29
C ILE A 104 3.91 -13.35 14.78
N LEU A 105 4.27 -12.85 13.59
CA LEU A 105 5.64 -12.94 13.05
C LEU A 105 6.59 -12.01 13.80
N PRO A 106 7.92 -12.27 13.71
CA PRO A 106 8.93 -11.37 14.25
C PRO A 106 8.76 -9.95 13.71
N ARG A 107 8.79 -8.96 14.59
CA ARG A 107 8.49 -7.57 14.27
C ARG A 107 9.67 -6.66 14.65
N LYS A 108 9.88 -5.64 13.85
CA LYS A 108 10.85 -4.58 14.08
C LYS A 108 10.15 -3.24 14.28
N LYS A 109 10.88 -2.25 14.80
CA LYS A 109 10.33 -0.91 15.02
C LYS A 109 10.23 -0.13 13.71
N SER A 110 9.13 0.57 13.56
CA SER A 110 8.88 1.61 12.57
C SER A 110 8.14 2.77 13.24
N ARG A 111 7.91 3.86 12.52
CA ARG A 111 7.17 5.02 13.03
C ARG A 111 6.50 5.81 11.93
N ASN A 112 5.36 6.40 12.26
CA ASN A 112 4.76 7.48 11.50
C ASN A 112 5.25 8.84 12.03
N VAL A 113 5.30 9.84 11.15
CA VAL A 113 5.51 11.23 11.52
C VAL A 113 4.23 12.00 11.15
N ILE A 114 3.66 12.66 12.13
CA ILE A 114 2.41 13.41 11.98
C ILE A 114 2.73 14.88 12.23
N GLY A 115 2.53 15.72 11.20
CA GLY A 115 2.58 17.17 11.30
C GLY A 115 1.16 17.72 11.28
N GLU A 116 0.79 18.54 12.23
CA GLU A 116 -0.55 19.07 12.37
C GLU A 116 -0.57 20.60 12.30
N LEU A 117 -1.44 21.15 11.45
CA LEU A 117 -1.87 22.53 11.50
C LEU A 117 -3.27 22.55 12.11
N ARG A 118 -3.38 23.07 13.35
CA ARG A 118 -4.65 23.10 14.09
C ARG A 118 -5.57 24.21 13.61
N ALA A 119 -6.85 23.90 13.47
CA ALA A 119 -7.90 24.91 13.35
C ALA A 119 -8.32 25.43 14.73
N GLU A 120 -8.97 26.59 14.77
CA GLU A 120 -9.51 27.19 16.01
C GLU A 120 -10.49 26.25 16.76
N ASN A 121 -11.20 25.37 16.04
CA ASN A 121 -12.20 24.45 16.60
C ASN A 121 -11.67 23.04 16.86
N ASP A 122 -10.36 22.81 16.73
CA ASP A 122 -9.65 21.52 16.88
C ASP A 122 -10.18 20.38 15.97
N LYS A 123 -10.97 20.72 14.93
CA LYS A 123 -11.46 19.74 13.95
C LYS A 123 -10.46 19.55 12.83
N ILE A 124 -10.23 18.30 12.46
CA ILE A 124 -9.46 17.93 11.27
C ILE A 124 -10.41 17.74 10.09
N GLY A 125 -10.24 18.57 9.06
CA GLY A 125 -11.01 18.47 7.82
C GLY A 125 -10.28 17.70 6.72
N LEU A 126 -8.93 17.73 6.74
CA LEU A 126 -8.10 17.10 5.73
C LEU A 126 -6.96 16.31 6.38
N VAL A 127 -6.73 15.08 5.90
CA VAL A 127 -5.54 14.28 6.20
C VAL A 127 -4.83 13.99 4.89
N VAL A 128 -3.56 14.34 4.79
CA VAL A 128 -2.71 14.05 3.64
C VAL A 128 -1.69 12.99 4.05
N VAL A 129 -1.64 11.88 3.31
CA VAL A 129 -0.80 10.73 3.66
C VAL A 129 0.19 10.46 2.54
N ALA A 130 1.43 10.12 2.89
CA ALA A 130 2.43 9.58 1.99
C ALA A 130 3.38 8.68 2.77
N HIS A 131 3.72 7.51 2.25
CA HIS A 131 4.67 6.65 2.95
C HIS A 131 6.12 7.06 2.71
N CYS A 132 6.98 6.82 3.71
CA CYS A 132 8.38 7.25 3.68
C CYS A 132 9.36 6.10 3.46
N ASP A 133 8.93 4.84 3.54
CA ASP A 133 9.72 3.66 3.20
C ASP A 133 9.77 3.43 1.68
N SER A 134 10.59 2.52 1.22
CA SER A 134 10.70 2.10 -0.18
C SER A 134 10.70 0.59 -0.31
N ALA A 135 10.22 0.08 -1.45
CA ALA A 135 10.09 -1.33 -1.73
C ALA A 135 11.43 -2.06 -1.79
N ARG A 136 11.44 -3.33 -1.43
CA ARG A 136 12.45 -4.26 -1.93
C ARG A 136 12.08 -4.67 -3.35
N SER A 137 13.01 -4.63 -4.29
CA SER A 137 12.80 -5.11 -5.67
C SER A 137 12.34 -6.56 -5.71
N GLY A 138 11.68 -6.95 -6.80
CA GLY A 138 11.25 -8.33 -6.99
C GLY A 138 11.07 -8.67 -8.48
N LEU A 139 11.32 -9.93 -8.86
CA LEU A 139 11.23 -10.37 -10.26
C LEU A 139 9.84 -10.11 -10.87
N SER A 140 8.77 -10.20 -10.08
CA SER A 140 7.41 -9.91 -10.54
C SER A 140 7.22 -8.47 -11.04
N PHE A 141 8.06 -7.54 -10.58
CA PHE A 141 8.06 -6.12 -10.96
C PHE A 141 9.08 -5.80 -12.05
N SER A 142 9.81 -6.81 -12.54
CA SER A 142 10.73 -6.59 -13.67
C SER A 142 9.96 -6.08 -14.90
N PRO A 143 10.60 -5.27 -15.78
CA PRO A 143 9.94 -4.70 -16.96
C PRO A 143 9.26 -5.71 -17.88
N LYS A 144 9.72 -6.98 -17.88
CA LYS A 144 9.14 -8.07 -18.68
C LYS A 144 7.93 -8.75 -18.03
N LEU A 145 7.83 -8.74 -16.69
CA LEU A 145 6.80 -9.50 -15.96
C LEU A 145 5.71 -8.60 -15.38
N VAL A 146 6.02 -7.34 -15.14
CA VAL A 146 5.08 -6.39 -14.52
C VAL A 146 3.80 -6.18 -15.34
N GLU A 147 3.84 -6.32 -16.64
CA GLU A 147 2.66 -6.25 -17.52
C GLU A 147 1.60 -7.29 -17.17
N ASN A 148 2.03 -8.47 -16.71
CA ASN A 148 1.14 -9.56 -16.32
C ASN A 148 0.99 -9.68 -14.80
N PHE A 149 1.41 -8.66 -14.02
CA PHE A 149 1.41 -8.70 -12.57
C PHE A 149 0.02 -9.02 -12.01
N ARG A 150 -1.03 -8.34 -12.47
CA ARG A 150 -2.41 -8.56 -12.00
C ARG A 150 -2.87 -10.00 -12.22
N LEU A 151 -2.61 -10.57 -13.40
CA LEU A 151 -2.97 -11.95 -13.72
C LEU A 151 -2.21 -12.92 -12.81
N SER A 152 -0.89 -12.76 -12.69
CA SER A 152 -0.04 -13.61 -11.85
C SER A 152 -0.45 -13.53 -10.37
N PHE A 153 -0.79 -12.34 -9.88
CA PHE A 153 -1.30 -12.12 -8.55
C PHE A 153 -2.63 -12.83 -8.31
N LEU A 154 -3.60 -12.70 -9.23
CA LEU A 154 -4.90 -13.38 -9.12
C LEU A 154 -4.76 -14.91 -9.19
N MET A 155 -3.86 -15.43 -10.02
CA MET A 155 -3.56 -16.87 -10.08
C MET A 155 -2.96 -17.37 -8.76
N MET A 156 -2.06 -16.60 -8.15
CA MET A 156 -1.48 -16.89 -6.84
C MET A 156 -2.56 -16.95 -5.74
N VAL A 157 -3.38 -15.91 -5.66
CA VAL A 157 -4.50 -15.85 -4.71
C VAL A 157 -5.49 -16.97 -4.96
N GLY A 158 -5.91 -17.16 -6.21
CA GLY A 158 -6.83 -18.23 -6.61
C GLY A 158 -6.30 -19.61 -6.27
N SER A 159 -4.97 -19.81 -6.32
CA SER A 159 -4.36 -21.09 -5.93
C SER A 159 -4.42 -21.32 -4.43
N VAL A 160 -4.11 -20.33 -3.59
CA VAL A 160 -4.24 -20.48 -2.12
C VAL A 160 -5.69 -20.75 -1.71
N LEU A 161 -6.63 -19.95 -2.22
CA LEU A 161 -8.08 -20.13 -1.95
C LEU A 161 -8.59 -21.46 -2.51
N GLY A 162 -8.17 -21.82 -3.71
CA GLY A 162 -8.54 -23.07 -4.38
C GLY A 162 -8.09 -24.31 -3.60
N VAL A 163 -6.86 -24.30 -3.06
CA VAL A 163 -6.38 -25.39 -2.16
C VAL A 163 -7.28 -25.50 -0.94
N GLY A 164 -7.65 -24.38 -0.30
CA GLY A 164 -8.59 -24.39 0.82
C GLY A 164 -9.94 -25.02 0.46
N VAL A 165 -10.52 -24.61 -0.67
CA VAL A 165 -11.81 -25.14 -1.15
C VAL A 165 -11.72 -26.63 -1.52
N LEU A 166 -10.71 -27.03 -2.30
CA LEU A 166 -10.61 -28.42 -2.79
C LEU A 166 -10.30 -29.40 -1.65
N THR A 167 -9.48 -29.00 -0.66
CA THR A 167 -9.25 -29.84 0.52
C THR A 167 -10.52 -29.99 1.37
N ALA A 168 -11.33 -28.92 1.52
CA ALA A 168 -12.63 -29.00 2.17
C ALA A 168 -13.60 -29.92 1.43
N VAL A 169 -13.64 -29.84 0.08
CA VAL A 169 -14.44 -30.78 -0.76
C VAL A 169 -14.01 -32.21 -0.51
N ASN A 170 -12.70 -32.52 -0.51
CA ASN A 170 -12.20 -33.86 -0.20
C ASN A 170 -12.65 -34.35 1.19
N LEU A 171 -12.62 -33.50 2.20
CA LEU A 171 -13.09 -33.81 3.55
C LEU A 171 -14.59 -34.14 3.56
N ILE A 172 -15.42 -33.33 2.89
CA ILE A 172 -16.87 -33.54 2.78
C ILE A 172 -17.15 -34.89 2.08
N LEU A 173 -16.50 -35.17 0.96
CA LEU A 173 -16.67 -36.42 0.23
C LEU A 173 -16.37 -37.65 1.12
N ARG A 174 -15.40 -37.54 2.00
CA ARG A 174 -15.10 -38.60 2.98
C ARG A 174 -16.16 -38.76 4.02
N PHE A 175 -16.75 -37.68 4.55
CA PHE A 175 -17.81 -37.76 5.52
C PHE A 175 -19.09 -38.44 5.00
N ILE A 176 -19.37 -38.32 3.70
CA ILE A 176 -20.53 -38.97 3.06
C ILE A 176 -20.23 -40.41 2.60
N GLY A 177 -19.17 -41.05 3.10
CA GLY A 177 -18.83 -42.45 2.87
C GLY A 177 -18.00 -42.72 1.64
N GLY A 178 -17.42 -41.68 1.02
CA GLY A 178 -16.55 -41.80 -0.13
C GLY A 178 -15.06 -41.98 0.24
N ASN A 179 -14.29 -42.42 -0.74
CA ASN A 179 -12.82 -42.34 -0.73
C ASN A 179 -12.36 -40.95 -1.16
N THR A 180 -11.07 -40.62 -0.95
CA THR A 180 -10.48 -39.43 -1.55
C THR A 180 -10.75 -39.42 -3.06
N ASN A 181 -11.37 -38.36 -3.55
CA ASN A 181 -11.58 -38.22 -4.98
C ASN A 181 -10.25 -37.87 -5.64
N LEU A 182 -9.77 -38.78 -6.47
CA LEU A 182 -8.47 -38.63 -7.14
C LEU A 182 -8.40 -37.35 -8.01
N TRP A 183 -9.49 -36.99 -8.68
CA TRP A 183 -9.50 -35.80 -9.54
C TRP A 183 -9.44 -34.50 -8.75
N VAL A 184 -10.16 -34.45 -7.61
CA VAL A 184 -10.10 -33.30 -6.70
C VAL A 184 -8.69 -33.17 -6.12
N TRP A 185 -8.06 -34.29 -5.76
CA TRP A 185 -6.68 -34.25 -5.27
C TRP A 185 -5.68 -33.85 -6.36
N ILE A 186 -5.80 -34.38 -7.59
CA ILE A 186 -4.95 -33.96 -8.73
C ILE A 186 -5.09 -32.44 -8.97
N ALA A 187 -6.32 -31.90 -8.98
CA ALA A 187 -6.53 -30.46 -9.11
C ALA A 187 -5.84 -29.69 -7.98
N THR A 188 -5.93 -30.17 -6.74
CA THR A 188 -5.23 -29.57 -5.59
C THR A 188 -3.70 -29.57 -5.81
N VAL A 189 -3.13 -30.70 -6.28
CA VAL A 189 -1.69 -30.81 -6.53
C VAL A 189 -1.25 -29.86 -7.64
N VAL A 190 -2.05 -29.65 -8.68
CA VAL A 190 -1.75 -28.67 -9.75
C VAL A 190 -1.65 -27.26 -9.18
N LEU A 191 -2.59 -26.86 -8.30
CA LEU A 191 -2.52 -25.55 -7.62
C LEU A 191 -1.29 -25.46 -6.70
N CYS A 192 -0.98 -26.52 -5.94
CA CYS A 192 0.23 -26.57 -5.12
C CYS A 192 1.52 -26.46 -5.96
N ALA A 193 1.57 -27.13 -7.11
CA ALA A 193 2.71 -27.03 -8.03
C ALA A 193 2.87 -25.61 -8.58
N TYR A 194 1.77 -24.93 -8.90
CA TYR A 194 1.82 -23.53 -9.29
C TYR A 194 2.36 -22.64 -8.17
N LEU A 195 1.94 -22.86 -6.91
CA LEU A 195 2.41 -22.05 -5.76
C LEU A 195 3.93 -22.15 -5.53
N MET A 196 4.61 -23.17 -6.06
CA MET A 196 6.07 -23.23 -6.02
C MET A 196 6.73 -22.08 -6.80
N VAL A 197 6.05 -21.53 -7.83
CA VAL A 197 6.57 -20.40 -8.62
C VAL A 197 6.63 -19.13 -7.78
N PRO A 198 5.51 -18.59 -7.22
CA PRO A 198 5.58 -17.40 -6.36
C PRO A 198 6.40 -17.65 -5.08
N LEU A 199 6.43 -18.87 -4.53
CA LEU A 199 7.31 -19.20 -3.41
C LEU A 199 8.79 -19.00 -3.78
N THR A 200 9.22 -19.50 -4.94
CA THR A 200 10.61 -19.32 -5.42
C THR A 200 10.92 -17.85 -5.67
N ILE A 201 9.97 -17.07 -6.22
CA ILE A 201 10.12 -15.64 -6.43
C ILE A 201 10.30 -14.92 -5.09
N MET A 202 9.54 -15.26 -4.04
CA MET A 202 9.67 -14.67 -2.72
C MET A 202 11.03 -15.00 -2.06
N VAL A 203 11.50 -16.24 -2.20
CA VAL A 203 12.85 -16.64 -1.74
C VAL A 203 13.92 -15.84 -2.48
N HIS A 204 13.84 -15.77 -3.81
CA HIS A 204 14.77 -14.99 -4.62
C HIS A 204 14.79 -13.51 -4.21
N ARG A 205 13.60 -12.92 -3.95
CA ARG A 205 13.47 -11.55 -3.51
C ARG A 205 14.25 -11.27 -2.22
N GLU A 206 14.19 -12.18 -1.25
CA GLU A 206 14.89 -11.99 0.03
C GLU A 206 16.40 -12.22 -0.07
N VAL A 207 16.85 -13.15 -0.92
CA VAL A 207 18.26 -13.57 -0.99
C VAL A 207 19.07 -12.73 -1.98
N ALA A 208 18.44 -12.27 -3.07
CA ALA A 208 19.16 -11.73 -4.23
C ALA A 208 18.75 -10.30 -4.63
N MET A 209 17.71 -9.73 -4.01
CA MET A 209 17.22 -8.41 -4.41
C MET A 209 17.38 -7.38 -3.28
N ASP A 210 17.81 -6.18 -3.65
CA ASP A 210 17.97 -5.05 -2.74
C ASP A 210 16.72 -4.15 -2.71
N TYR A 211 16.69 -3.22 -1.76
CA TYR A 211 15.69 -2.16 -1.72
C TYR A 211 15.90 -1.17 -2.88
N THR A 212 14.81 -0.61 -3.40
CA THR A 212 14.84 0.43 -4.43
C THR A 212 15.26 1.77 -3.83
N PRO A 213 15.84 2.69 -4.63
CA PRO A 213 16.01 4.08 -4.20
C PRO A 213 14.69 4.76 -3.82
N GLY A 214 13.56 4.34 -4.42
CA GLY A 214 12.23 4.80 -4.08
C GLY A 214 12.01 6.28 -4.41
N ALA A 215 12.47 6.73 -5.57
CA ALA A 215 12.32 8.12 -5.98
C ALA A 215 10.86 8.42 -6.36
N ASN A 216 10.25 7.54 -7.15
CA ASN A 216 8.83 7.60 -7.48
C ASN A 216 7.98 6.98 -6.36
N ASP A 217 8.42 5.84 -5.84
CA ASP A 217 7.75 5.03 -4.81
C ASP A 217 8.56 5.02 -3.49
N ASN A 218 8.37 5.98 -2.52
CA ASN A 218 7.41 7.08 -2.59
C ASN A 218 8.01 8.43 -2.10
N ALA A 219 9.27 8.75 -2.49
CA ALA A 219 9.79 10.09 -2.22
C ALA A 219 8.94 11.15 -2.93
N SER A 220 8.39 10.84 -4.13
CA SER A 220 7.54 11.75 -4.90
C SER A 220 6.28 12.17 -4.13
N GLY A 221 5.59 11.23 -3.48
CA GLY A 221 4.43 11.50 -2.63
C GLY A 221 4.81 12.33 -1.39
N VAL A 222 5.92 11.99 -0.72
CA VAL A 222 6.41 12.74 0.45
C VAL A 222 6.71 14.19 0.09
N ILE A 223 7.42 14.45 -1.02
CA ILE A 223 7.75 15.83 -1.40
C ILE A 223 6.52 16.62 -1.87
N ALA A 224 5.54 15.97 -2.50
CA ALA A 224 4.26 16.60 -2.83
C ALA A 224 3.49 16.98 -1.56
N MET A 225 3.52 16.12 -0.53
CA MET A 225 2.97 16.40 0.78
C MET A 225 3.68 17.57 1.47
N LEU A 226 5.01 17.61 1.47
CA LEU A 226 5.81 18.70 2.04
C LEU A 226 5.54 20.03 1.32
N ALA A 227 5.45 20.00 -0.03
CA ALA A 227 5.13 21.19 -0.82
C ALA A 227 3.70 21.71 -0.58
N LEU A 228 2.75 20.82 -0.29
CA LEU A 228 1.41 21.22 0.14
C LEU A 228 1.44 21.81 1.55
N ALA A 229 2.19 21.20 2.47
CA ALA A 229 2.35 21.69 3.84
C ALA A 229 2.91 23.12 3.86
N ASP A 230 3.95 23.38 3.06
CA ASP A 230 4.54 24.72 2.87
C ASP A 230 3.49 25.74 2.42
N LYS A 231 2.67 25.40 1.42
CA LYS A 231 1.59 26.27 0.95
C LYS A 231 0.50 26.51 1.97
N VAL A 232 0.13 25.47 2.71
CA VAL A 232 -0.91 25.54 3.73
C VAL A 232 -0.48 26.42 4.92
N THR A 233 0.79 26.36 5.30
CA THR A 233 1.34 27.19 6.40
C THR A 233 1.60 28.64 6.00
N GLU A 234 1.86 28.91 4.71
CA GLU A 234 2.00 30.28 4.19
C GLU A 234 0.65 30.99 3.98
N ASP A 235 -0.44 30.25 3.77
CA ASP A 235 -1.77 30.83 3.49
C ASP A 235 -2.47 31.23 4.79
N GLU A 236 -2.69 32.52 4.97
CA GLU A 236 -3.46 33.07 6.09
C GLU A 236 -4.97 32.78 5.99
N SER A 237 -5.43 32.14 4.90
CA SER A 237 -6.82 31.71 4.76
C SER A 237 -7.15 30.64 5.81
N ARG A 238 -8.37 30.67 6.34
CA ARG A 238 -8.85 29.70 7.34
C ARG A 238 -9.10 28.35 6.67
N LEU A 239 -8.06 27.54 6.52
CA LEU A 239 -8.21 26.14 6.19
C LEU A 239 -8.74 25.37 7.42
N PRO A 240 -9.51 24.29 7.22
CA PRO A 240 -9.81 23.36 8.31
C PRO A 240 -8.51 22.82 8.88
N GLY A 241 -8.53 22.27 10.09
CA GLY A 241 -7.35 21.59 10.62
C GLY A 241 -6.84 20.55 9.62
N VAL A 242 -5.53 20.57 9.37
CA VAL A 242 -4.87 19.66 8.41
C VAL A 242 -3.85 18.80 9.14
N MET A 243 -3.91 17.50 8.90
CA MET A 243 -2.87 16.56 9.30
C MET A 243 -2.07 16.08 8.07
N PHE A 244 -0.76 16.14 8.17
CA PHE A 244 0.17 15.55 7.23
C PHE A 244 0.79 14.32 7.88
N VAL A 245 0.65 13.15 7.27
CA VAL A 245 1.04 11.86 7.86
C VAL A 245 2.05 11.17 6.96
N ALA A 246 3.32 11.21 7.33
CA ALA A 246 4.31 10.35 6.71
C ALA A 246 4.27 8.98 7.39
N THR A 247 3.75 7.99 6.71
CA THR A 247 3.62 6.62 7.22
C THR A 247 4.90 5.83 7.02
N GLY A 248 5.21 4.95 7.96
CA GLY A 248 6.27 3.95 7.81
C GLY A 248 5.70 2.56 7.57
N ALA A 249 6.53 1.65 7.05
CA ALA A 249 6.19 0.25 6.82
C ALA A 249 4.89 0.05 5.99
N GLU A 250 4.70 0.90 4.99
CA GLU A 250 3.62 0.76 4.01
C GLU A 250 3.86 -0.47 3.14
N GLU A 251 5.07 -0.62 2.62
CA GLU A 251 5.54 -1.66 1.70
C GLU A 251 5.45 -3.11 2.24
N VAL A 252 5.06 -3.23 3.47
CA VAL A 252 4.88 -4.52 4.16
C VAL A 252 3.45 -4.71 4.69
N GLY A 253 2.47 -4.06 4.03
CA GLY A 253 1.04 -4.21 4.28
C GLY A 253 0.41 -3.02 4.98
N THR A 254 0.77 -1.80 4.57
CA THR A 254 0.17 -0.52 5.03
C THR A 254 0.13 -0.37 6.57
N ALA A 255 1.18 -0.90 7.25
CA ALA A 255 1.18 -1.04 8.70
C ALA A 255 1.12 0.30 9.43
N GLY A 256 1.77 1.33 8.86
CA GLY A 256 1.73 2.70 9.37
C GLY A 256 0.33 3.28 9.38
N MET A 257 -0.39 3.17 8.26
CA MET A 257 -1.75 3.69 8.17
C MET A 257 -2.74 2.92 9.06
N ILE A 258 -2.62 1.58 9.14
CA ILE A 258 -3.43 0.78 10.08
C ILE A 258 -3.19 1.24 11.52
N LYS A 259 -1.94 1.54 11.89
CA LYS A 259 -1.60 2.06 13.21
C LYS A 259 -2.15 3.47 13.42
N PHE A 260 -2.03 4.36 12.43
CA PHE A 260 -2.59 5.70 12.47
C PHE A 260 -4.10 5.68 12.71
N LEU A 261 -4.84 4.91 11.92
CA LEU A 261 -6.29 4.79 12.06
C LEU A 261 -6.72 4.20 13.42
N LYS A 262 -5.92 3.29 13.96
CA LYS A 262 -6.20 2.72 15.29
C LYS A 262 -6.15 3.76 16.41
N GLU A 263 -5.25 4.73 16.35
CA GLU A 263 -5.01 5.71 17.41
C GLU A 263 -5.72 7.05 17.18
N HIS A 264 -5.77 7.48 15.91
CA HIS A 264 -6.34 8.77 15.54
C HIS A 264 -7.67 8.67 14.80
N GLY A 265 -8.16 7.45 14.51
CA GLY A 265 -9.30 7.21 13.65
C GLY A 265 -10.57 7.94 14.07
N GLU A 266 -10.88 7.98 15.37
CA GLU A 266 -12.03 8.71 15.87
C GLU A 266 -11.91 10.24 15.60
N ARG A 267 -10.71 10.80 15.76
CA ARG A 267 -10.44 12.20 15.53
C ARG A 267 -10.56 12.61 14.07
N VAL A 268 -10.23 11.67 13.15
CA VAL A 268 -10.26 11.90 11.70
C VAL A 268 -11.46 11.24 11.01
N ARG A 269 -12.48 10.81 11.77
CA ARG A 269 -13.61 10.04 11.24
C ARG A 269 -14.37 10.77 10.14
N ASP A 270 -14.51 12.06 10.27
CA ASP A 270 -15.21 12.91 9.32
C ASP A 270 -14.29 13.60 8.31
N ALA A 271 -12.97 13.56 8.53
CA ALA A 271 -11.98 14.15 7.65
C ALA A 271 -11.96 13.48 6.27
N LEU A 272 -11.53 14.24 5.27
CA LEU A 272 -11.21 13.74 3.95
C LEU A 272 -9.74 13.32 3.92
N ILE A 273 -9.46 12.07 3.56
CA ILE A 273 -8.11 11.50 3.53
C ILE A 273 -7.62 11.41 2.09
N VAL A 274 -6.51 12.06 1.79
CA VAL A 274 -5.88 12.04 0.46
C VAL A 274 -4.52 11.35 0.60
N ASN A 275 -4.38 10.19 -0.03
CA ASN A 275 -3.12 9.47 -0.11
C ASN A 275 -2.35 9.87 -1.37
N LEU A 276 -1.05 10.08 -1.24
CA LEU A 276 -0.14 10.50 -2.30
C LEU A 276 0.88 9.39 -2.53
N ASP A 277 0.88 8.83 -3.73
CA ASP A 277 1.67 7.66 -4.02
C ASP A 277 2.09 7.63 -5.49
N ASN A 278 3.38 7.35 -5.77
CA ASN A 278 3.89 7.22 -7.14
C ASN A 278 3.56 8.42 -8.05
N LEU A 279 3.86 9.66 -7.64
CA LEU A 279 3.47 10.89 -8.36
C LEU A 279 4.51 11.39 -9.38
N GLY A 280 5.72 10.85 -9.36
CA GLY A 280 6.87 11.44 -10.05
C GLY A 280 6.99 11.09 -11.53
N THR A 281 6.23 10.12 -12.05
CA THR A 281 6.42 9.64 -13.43
C THR A 281 5.10 9.19 -14.04
N GLY A 282 4.83 9.62 -15.27
CA GLY A 282 3.59 9.29 -16.00
C GLY A 282 2.57 10.42 -15.94
N HIS A 283 1.29 10.13 -15.92
CA HIS A 283 0.19 11.09 -15.88
C HIS A 283 -0.51 11.06 -14.54
N VAL A 284 -0.62 12.18 -13.88
CA VAL A 284 -1.29 12.31 -12.58
C VAL A 284 -2.77 11.99 -12.69
N CYS A 285 -3.24 11.11 -11.81
CA CYS A 285 -4.62 10.63 -11.75
C CYS A 285 -5.16 10.68 -10.34
N TYR A 286 -6.47 10.83 -10.17
CA TYR A 286 -7.16 10.54 -8.92
C TYR A 286 -7.93 9.22 -9.04
N ILE A 287 -7.86 8.41 -7.99
CA ILE A 287 -8.30 7.02 -8.01
C ILE A 287 -9.76 6.93 -7.57
N ASP A 288 -10.60 6.25 -8.35
CA ASP A 288 -12.01 6.09 -8.03
C ASP A 288 -12.35 4.79 -7.30
N CYS A 289 -11.50 3.77 -7.47
CA CYS A 289 -11.65 2.48 -6.81
C CYS A 289 -10.28 1.81 -6.69
N GLU A 290 -9.92 1.33 -5.51
CA GLU A 290 -8.67 0.61 -5.27
C GLU A 290 -8.86 -0.64 -4.42
N GLY A 291 -7.83 -1.50 -4.36
CA GLY A 291 -7.80 -2.70 -3.53
C GLY A 291 -7.31 -3.94 -4.26
N MET A 292 -6.80 -4.89 -3.49
CA MET A 292 -6.15 -6.10 -3.99
C MET A 292 -7.16 -7.17 -4.44
N LEU A 293 -8.05 -7.60 -3.54
CA LEU A 293 -9.07 -8.61 -3.82
C LEU A 293 -10.41 -7.93 -4.13
N PHE A 294 -10.90 -7.16 -3.18
CA PHE A 294 -12.13 -6.38 -3.34
C PHE A 294 -11.80 -4.96 -3.76
N GLY A 295 -12.71 -4.34 -4.53
CA GLY A 295 -12.62 -2.92 -4.84
C GLY A 295 -13.29 -2.12 -3.73
N HIS A 296 -12.59 -1.12 -3.25
CA HIS A 296 -13.11 -0.13 -2.32
C HIS A 296 -13.27 1.18 -3.09
N ASP A 297 -14.49 1.66 -3.20
CA ASP A 297 -14.79 2.92 -3.89
C ASP A 297 -14.26 4.10 -3.08
N SER A 298 -13.57 5.02 -3.74
CA SER A 298 -13.12 6.27 -3.14
C SER A 298 -14.30 7.17 -2.76
N SER A 299 -14.06 8.08 -1.83
CA SER A 299 -15.09 9.00 -1.34
C SER A 299 -15.75 9.78 -2.48
N PRO A 300 -17.08 9.69 -2.65
CA PRO A 300 -17.80 10.45 -3.68
C PRO A 300 -17.58 11.97 -3.57
N VAL A 301 -17.39 12.48 -2.35
CA VAL A 301 -17.09 13.90 -2.11
C VAL A 301 -15.72 14.26 -2.67
N LEU A 302 -14.68 13.45 -2.37
CA LEU A 302 -13.34 13.68 -2.92
C LEU A 302 -13.32 13.57 -4.44
N LEU A 303 -14.00 12.56 -5.02
CA LEU A 303 -14.09 12.41 -6.46
C LEU A 303 -14.75 13.60 -7.15
N TRP A 304 -15.83 14.13 -6.56
CA TRP A 304 -16.51 15.31 -7.07
C TRP A 304 -15.64 16.55 -6.98
N LEU A 305 -14.98 16.78 -5.83
CA LEU A 305 -14.05 17.91 -5.63
C LEU A 305 -12.87 17.83 -6.59
N ALA A 306 -12.24 16.65 -6.72
CA ALA A 306 -11.12 16.39 -7.63
C ALA A 306 -11.48 16.70 -9.08
N GLY A 307 -12.64 16.20 -9.56
CA GLY A 307 -13.12 16.49 -10.91
C GLY A 307 -13.36 17.97 -11.14
N LYS A 308 -13.94 18.68 -10.15
CA LYS A 308 -14.15 20.13 -10.24
C LYS A 308 -12.84 20.93 -10.23
N VAL A 309 -11.82 20.49 -9.51
CA VAL A 309 -10.51 21.11 -9.53
C VAL A 309 -9.83 20.89 -10.89
N ALA A 310 -9.79 19.65 -11.38
CA ALA A 310 -9.19 19.32 -12.67
C ALA A 310 -9.81 20.15 -13.82
N GLU A 311 -11.15 20.22 -13.87
CA GLU A 311 -11.90 20.99 -14.87
C GLU A 311 -11.61 22.49 -14.78
N LYS A 312 -11.73 23.08 -13.57
CA LYS A 312 -11.62 24.54 -13.39
C LYS A 312 -10.21 25.06 -13.62
N GLN A 313 -9.19 24.28 -13.27
CA GLN A 313 -7.79 24.65 -13.41
C GLN A 313 -7.16 24.18 -14.73
N HIS A 314 -7.94 23.51 -15.59
CA HIS A 314 -7.47 22.89 -16.85
C HIS A 314 -6.22 22.02 -16.66
N LEU A 315 -6.17 21.30 -15.51
CA LEU A 315 -5.05 20.41 -15.21
C LEU A 315 -5.18 19.10 -16.00
N PRO A 316 -4.09 18.57 -16.54
CA PRO A 316 -4.06 17.29 -17.23
C PRO A 316 -4.10 16.13 -16.21
N ILE A 317 -5.23 15.99 -15.51
CA ILE A 317 -5.45 14.99 -14.46
C ILE A 317 -6.71 14.19 -14.78
N TRP A 318 -6.60 12.87 -14.70
CA TRP A 318 -7.68 11.94 -15.05
C TRP A 318 -8.19 11.18 -13.84
N ARG A 319 -9.39 10.66 -13.98
CA ARG A 319 -9.97 9.68 -13.07
C ARG A 319 -9.67 8.27 -13.58
N THR A 320 -9.18 7.39 -12.71
CA THR A 320 -8.91 5.98 -13.05
C THR A 320 -9.04 5.08 -11.81
N GLY A 321 -9.06 3.76 -12.01
CA GLY A 321 -9.03 2.77 -10.93
C GLY A 321 -7.61 2.19 -10.72
N TYR A 322 -7.32 1.74 -9.49
CA TYR A 322 -6.08 1.05 -9.14
C TYR A 322 -6.38 -0.29 -8.47
N ARG A 323 -6.03 -1.39 -9.11
CA ARG A 323 -6.39 -2.75 -8.68
C ARG A 323 -5.17 -3.69 -8.63
N LEU A 324 -4.00 -3.18 -8.27
CA LEU A 324 -2.75 -3.97 -8.21
C LEU A 324 -2.42 -4.37 -6.77
N LEU A 325 -1.92 -3.46 -5.96
CA LEU A 325 -1.63 -3.67 -4.54
C LEU A 325 -2.43 -2.68 -3.69
N SER A 326 -2.30 -2.77 -2.36
CA SER A 326 -2.85 -1.76 -1.45
C SER A 326 -2.01 -0.51 -1.49
N THR A 327 -2.65 0.64 -1.24
CA THR A 327 -2.01 1.90 -0.86
C THR A 327 -2.42 2.26 0.57
N ASP A 328 -1.90 3.33 1.13
CA ASP A 328 -2.33 3.81 2.46
C ASP A 328 -3.82 4.26 2.50
N ALA A 329 -4.47 4.52 1.35
CA ALA A 329 -5.92 4.76 1.33
C ALA A 329 -6.73 3.46 1.49
N THR A 330 -6.21 2.31 1.04
CA THR A 330 -6.94 1.03 1.11
C THR A 330 -7.40 0.68 2.54
N PRO A 331 -6.56 0.71 3.61
CA PRO A 331 -7.04 0.43 4.96
C PRO A 331 -8.05 1.45 5.48
N ALA A 332 -8.01 2.69 5.02
CA ALA A 332 -9.01 3.70 5.37
C ALA A 332 -10.35 3.38 4.70
N LEU A 333 -10.35 3.11 3.39
CA LEU A 333 -11.54 2.76 2.63
C LEU A 333 -12.20 1.47 3.15
N ALA A 334 -11.41 0.43 3.42
CA ALA A 334 -11.89 -0.84 3.97
C ALA A 334 -12.55 -0.70 5.36
N ARG A 335 -12.29 0.42 6.07
CA ARG A 335 -12.87 0.76 7.38
C ARG A 335 -13.93 1.87 7.30
N GLY A 336 -14.32 2.27 6.08
CA GLY A 336 -15.39 3.22 5.82
C GLY A 336 -15.01 4.68 6.09
N TYR A 337 -13.73 5.03 6.01
CA TYR A 337 -13.28 6.43 5.99
C TYR A 337 -13.44 7.02 4.58
N LYS A 338 -13.51 8.35 4.51
CA LYS A 338 -13.62 9.10 3.26
C LYS A 338 -12.24 9.32 2.67
N ALA A 339 -11.72 8.37 1.90
CA ALA A 339 -10.38 8.41 1.35
C ALA A 339 -10.35 8.39 -0.19
N MET A 340 -9.22 8.79 -0.77
CA MET A 340 -8.91 8.74 -2.19
C MET A 340 -7.39 8.81 -2.36
N SER A 341 -6.83 8.01 -3.29
CA SER A 341 -5.43 8.14 -3.70
C SER A 341 -5.26 9.06 -4.90
N VAL A 342 -4.12 9.74 -4.95
CA VAL A 342 -3.60 10.46 -6.12
C VAL A 342 -2.30 9.78 -6.52
N MET A 343 -2.21 9.32 -7.77
CA MET A 343 -1.11 8.53 -8.31
C MET A 343 -0.80 8.96 -9.74
N ALA A 344 0.30 8.48 -10.32
CA ALA A 344 0.60 8.72 -11.74
C ALA A 344 0.83 7.39 -12.48
N PHE A 345 0.35 7.30 -13.71
CA PHE A 345 0.44 6.11 -14.55
C PHE A 345 0.98 6.44 -15.94
N ASP A 346 1.62 5.46 -16.59
CA ASP A 346 2.01 5.58 -18.00
C ASP A 346 0.77 5.49 -18.93
N ASP A 347 1.00 5.66 -20.24
CA ASP A 347 -0.05 5.58 -21.27
C ASP A 347 -0.74 4.21 -21.34
N HIS A 348 -0.20 3.20 -20.68
CA HIS A 348 -0.76 1.84 -20.60
C HIS A 348 -1.45 1.57 -19.25
N GLY A 349 -1.56 2.57 -18.36
CA GLY A 349 -2.16 2.43 -17.04
C GLY A 349 -1.28 1.64 -16.05
N ARG A 350 0.03 1.64 -16.22
CA ARG A 350 1.00 0.98 -15.34
C ARG A 350 1.74 2.01 -14.49
N LEU A 351 2.21 1.59 -13.32
CA LEU A 351 3.12 2.39 -12.50
C LEU A 351 4.54 2.28 -13.08
N PRO A 352 5.14 3.39 -13.56
CA PRO A 352 6.50 3.38 -14.09
C PRO A 352 7.53 3.08 -12.99
N ASN A 353 8.55 2.27 -13.32
CA ASN A 353 9.66 1.91 -12.43
C ASN A 353 9.27 1.19 -11.12
N TRP A 354 8.01 0.79 -10.98
CA TRP A 354 7.40 0.28 -9.76
C TRP A 354 8.15 -0.92 -9.16
N HIS A 355 8.58 -0.79 -7.91
CA HIS A 355 9.33 -1.79 -7.15
C HIS A 355 10.54 -2.36 -7.92
N TRP A 356 11.18 -1.54 -8.76
CA TRP A 356 12.32 -1.93 -9.56
C TRP A 356 13.51 -1.00 -9.37
N GLN A 357 14.74 -1.47 -9.67
CA GLN A 357 15.97 -0.69 -9.45
C GLN A 357 16.08 0.58 -10.30
N SER A 358 15.24 0.72 -11.33
CA SER A 358 15.12 1.94 -12.13
C SER A 358 14.30 3.05 -11.45
N ASP A 359 13.78 2.82 -10.23
CA ASP A 359 13.10 3.86 -9.46
C ASP A 359 14.10 4.86 -8.85
N THR A 360 14.66 5.70 -9.70
CA THR A 360 15.72 6.66 -9.40
C THR A 360 15.29 8.08 -9.72
N VAL A 361 16.01 9.07 -9.18
CA VAL A 361 15.73 10.50 -9.40
C VAL A 361 15.83 10.92 -10.86
N ASP A 362 16.61 10.21 -11.68
CA ASP A 362 16.78 10.49 -13.11
C ASP A 362 15.51 10.17 -13.91
N ASN A 363 14.62 9.35 -13.35
CA ASN A 363 13.35 8.97 -13.96
C ASN A 363 12.17 9.77 -13.41
N ILE A 364 12.39 10.80 -12.60
CA ILE A 364 11.34 11.68 -12.08
C ILE A 364 11.11 12.85 -13.03
N ASP A 365 9.85 13.04 -13.39
CA ASP A 365 9.37 14.22 -14.09
C ASP A 365 8.96 15.30 -13.08
N MET A 366 9.74 16.38 -13.05
CA MET A 366 9.46 17.50 -12.14
C MET A 366 8.18 18.25 -12.50
N GLU A 367 7.75 18.23 -13.77
CA GLU A 367 6.50 18.84 -14.21
C GLU A 367 5.29 18.11 -13.58
N ASN A 368 5.35 16.78 -13.51
CA ASN A 368 4.32 15.99 -12.82
C ASN A 368 4.15 16.39 -11.35
N LEU A 369 5.25 16.64 -10.66
CA LEU A 369 5.21 17.06 -9.26
C LEU A 369 4.60 18.47 -9.12
N GLU A 370 4.85 19.36 -10.06
CA GLU A 370 4.21 20.69 -10.09
C GLU A 370 2.70 20.59 -10.40
N ILE A 371 2.30 19.71 -11.32
CA ILE A 371 0.88 19.42 -11.59
C ILE A 371 0.20 18.87 -10.33
N ALA A 372 0.83 17.88 -9.67
CA ALA A 372 0.31 17.30 -8.42
C ALA A 372 0.19 18.38 -7.33
N ARG A 373 1.22 19.21 -7.13
CA ARG A 373 1.20 20.32 -6.17
C ARG A 373 0.06 21.30 -6.44
N ALA A 374 -0.10 21.73 -7.69
CA ALA A 374 -1.18 22.64 -8.07
C ALA A 374 -2.56 22.02 -7.83
N PHE A 375 -2.72 20.74 -8.15
CA PHE A 375 -3.95 20.01 -7.91
C PHE A 375 -4.28 19.90 -6.41
N LEU A 376 -3.32 19.45 -5.61
CA LEU A 376 -3.49 19.25 -4.17
C LEU A 376 -3.82 20.56 -3.45
N TRP A 377 -3.14 21.64 -3.80
CA TRP A 377 -3.42 22.96 -3.26
C TRP A 377 -4.84 23.43 -3.55
N ASN A 378 -5.28 23.32 -4.82
CA ASN A 378 -6.64 23.70 -5.19
C ASN A 378 -7.70 22.77 -4.58
N LEU A 379 -7.37 21.48 -4.37
CA LEU A 379 -8.24 20.52 -3.69
C LEU A 379 -8.40 20.89 -2.21
N ALA A 380 -7.30 21.16 -1.50
CA ALA A 380 -7.33 21.57 -0.10
C ALA A 380 -8.18 22.82 0.12
N ARG A 381 -8.01 23.85 -0.72
CA ARG A 381 -8.84 25.08 -0.68
C ARG A 381 -10.32 24.85 -0.99
N LYS A 382 -10.68 23.78 -1.69
CA LYS A 382 -12.08 23.42 -1.95
C LYS A 382 -12.72 22.68 -0.78
N ILE A 383 -11.93 21.94 -0.01
CA ILE A 383 -12.40 21.24 1.19
C ILE A 383 -12.84 22.24 2.26
N ASP A 384 -12.13 23.36 2.39
CA ASP A 384 -12.49 24.43 3.34
C ASP A 384 -13.84 25.08 3.02
N LEU A 385 -14.22 25.14 1.75
CA LEU A 385 -15.45 25.80 1.29
C LEU A 385 -16.69 24.87 1.24
N SER A 386 -16.55 23.60 1.58
CA SER A 386 -17.61 22.60 1.57
C SER A 386 -18.13 22.27 2.97
#